data_6f951c099de1e63fbc206693a94621ba
#
_entry.id   6f951c099de1e63fbc206693a94621ba
#
_cell.length_a   1.000
_cell.length_b   1.000
_cell.length_c   1.000
_cell.angle_alpha   90.00
_cell.angle_beta   90.00
_cell.angle_gamma   90.00
#
_symmetry.space_group_name_H-M   'P 1'
#
loop_
_entity.id
_entity.type
_entity.pdbx_description
1 polymer ?
#
loop_
_entity_poly.entity_id
_entity_poly.type
_entity_poly.pdbx_seq_one_letter_code
_entity_poly.pdbx_strand_id
1 'polypeptide(L)'
;MGMPRVALRFRPHRRSVSVRLGIAVAALALVSTACLPPAPAPLRNGYLPDSVLQTISPTCRIWAPAAPSLTGMMANAQAWGILLTPESCYRTYDEQVALRNFWCGIGLCQYAAIPGTSTHGWGKAVDFADQFGQLTFTSPGYVWLTWYASVFCFHHPAFAEPNGVAPEPWHWEWNCG
;
A
#
# COMPACT_ATOMS: atom_id res chain seq x y z
N MET A 1 -32.93 -89.08 -49.69
CA MET A 1 -32.21 -88.06 -48.94
C MET A 1 -33.20 -87.03 -48.44
N GLY A 2 -33.65 -87.24 -47.19
CA GLY A 2 -34.67 -86.40 -46.57
C GLY A 2 -34.03 -85.59 -45.48
N MET A 3 -34.25 -84.27 -45.54
CA MET A 3 -33.81 -83.33 -44.48
C MET A 3 -34.94 -83.21 -43.40
N PRO A 4 -34.59 -83.23 -42.13
CA PRO A 4 -35.59 -83.05 -41.07
C PRO A 4 -35.93 -81.56 -40.89
N ARG A 5 -37.23 -81.26 -40.78
CA ARG A 5 -37.78 -79.97 -40.43
C ARG A 5 -37.67 -79.75 -38.91
N VAL A 6 -36.95 -78.75 -38.50
CA VAL A 6 -36.90 -78.30 -37.09
C VAL A 6 -38.07 -77.33 -36.84
N ALA A 7 -38.94 -77.67 -35.93
CA ALA A 7 -40.02 -76.78 -35.50
C ALA A 7 -39.55 -75.84 -34.38
N LEU A 8 -39.56 -74.57 -34.61
CA LEU A 8 -39.29 -73.54 -33.62
C LEU A 8 -40.56 -73.32 -32.79
N ARG A 9 -40.46 -73.64 -31.49
CA ARG A 9 -41.52 -73.29 -30.51
C ARG A 9 -41.22 -71.88 -29.98
N PHE A 10 -42.08 -70.92 -30.27
CA PHE A 10 -42.09 -69.58 -29.65
C PHE A 10 -42.71 -69.69 -28.23
N ARG A 11 -41.97 -69.30 -27.21
CA ARG A 11 -42.49 -69.09 -25.85
C ARG A 11 -42.77 -67.58 -25.68
N PRO A 12 -43.94 -67.15 -25.21
CA PRO A 12 -44.21 -65.76 -24.92
C PRO A 12 -43.55 -65.36 -23.58
N HIS A 13 -42.61 -64.37 -23.67
CA HIS A 13 -42.08 -63.77 -22.45
C HIS A 13 -43.10 -62.77 -21.89
N ARG A 14 -43.65 -63.10 -20.72
CA ARG A 14 -44.41 -62.15 -19.93
C ARG A 14 -43.41 -61.12 -19.32
N ARG A 15 -43.41 -59.86 -19.79
CA ARG A 15 -42.72 -58.76 -19.13
C ARG A 15 -43.53 -58.27 -17.95
N SER A 16 -43.03 -58.50 -16.74
CA SER A 16 -43.58 -57.86 -15.55
C SER A 16 -43.11 -56.44 -15.50
N VAL A 17 -44.03 -55.50 -15.55
CA VAL A 17 -43.75 -54.06 -15.38
C VAL A 17 -43.72 -53.79 -13.89
N SER A 18 -42.52 -53.70 -13.30
CA SER A 18 -42.34 -53.23 -11.92
C SER A 18 -42.41 -51.71 -11.90
N VAL A 19 -43.53 -51.17 -11.44
CA VAL A 19 -43.63 -49.73 -11.15
C VAL A 19 -42.82 -49.46 -9.88
N ARG A 20 -41.62 -48.88 -10.07
CA ARG A 20 -40.85 -48.35 -8.94
C ARG A 20 -41.35 -46.95 -8.62
N LEU A 21 -42.04 -46.83 -7.48
CA LEU A 21 -42.44 -45.56 -6.90
C LEU A 21 -41.17 -44.84 -6.41
N GLY A 22 -40.63 -43.91 -7.18
CA GLY A 22 -39.48 -43.10 -6.80
C GLY A 22 -39.93 -42.02 -5.83
N ILE A 23 -39.54 -42.11 -4.56
CA ILE A 23 -39.67 -41.02 -3.60
C ILE A 23 -38.59 -39.99 -3.95
N ALA A 24 -38.96 -38.88 -4.55
CA ALA A 24 -38.07 -37.75 -4.76
C ALA A 24 -37.87 -37.02 -3.42
N VAL A 25 -36.74 -37.23 -2.79
CA VAL A 25 -36.30 -36.42 -1.63
C VAL A 25 -35.80 -35.10 -2.18
N ALA A 26 -36.60 -34.03 -2.06
CA ALA A 26 -36.18 -32.69 -2.35
C ALA A 26 -35.16 -32.22 -1.28
N ALA A 27 -33.88 -32.26 -1.58
CA ALA A 27 -32.85 -31.66 -0.75
C ALA A 27 -32.97 -30.12 -0.80
N LEU A 28 -33.53 -29.53 0.26
CA LEU A 28 -33.58 -28.10 0.44
C LEU A 28 -32.13 -27.60 0.74
N ALA A 29 -31.41 -27.11 -0.27
CA ALA A 29 -30.12 -26.51 -0.07
C ALA A 29 -30.31 -25.17 0.66
N LEU A 30 -29.98 -25.14 1.95
CA LEU A 30 -29.85 -23.91 2.72
C LEU A 30 -28.65 -23.12 2.14
N VAL A 31 -28.93 -22.16 1.28
CA VAL A 31 -27.93 -21.18 0.85
C VAL A 31 -27.65 -20.26 2.02
N SER A 32 -26.58 -20.56 2.81
CA SER A 32 -26.05 -19.63 3.79
C SER A 32 -25.52 -18.43 3.03
N THR A 33 -26.24 -17.30 3.07
CA THR A 33 -25.70 -16.01 2.66
C THR A 33 -24.62 -15.63 3.67
N ALA A 34 -23.38 -16.04 3.41
CA ALA A 34 -22.24 -15.53 4.14
C ALA A 34 -22.21 -14.01 3.94
N CYS A 35 -22.45 -13.24 5.01
CA CYS A 35 -22.19 -11.80 5.01
C CYS A 35 -20.71 -11.62 4.68
N LEU A 36 -20.40 -11.17 3.46
CA LEU A 36 -19.05 -10.73 3.12
C LEU A 36 -18.70 -9.55 4.05
N PRO A 37 -17.48 -9.52 4.61
CA PRO A 37 -17.05 -8.38 5.39
C PRO A 37 -17.14 -7.12 4.51
N PRO A 38 -17.50 -5.96 5.09
CA PRO A 38 -17.54 -4.71 4.34
C PRO A 38 -16.18 -4.45 3.71
N ALA A 39 -16.18 -3.91 2.47
CA ALA A 39 -14.93 -3.51 1.81
C ALA A 39 -14.15 -2.54 2.73
N PRO A 40 -12.82 -2.67 2.79
CA PRO A 40 -12.00 -1.77 3.60
C PRO A 40 -12.25 -0.32 3.16
N ALA A 41 -12.37 0.58 4.14
CA ALA A 41 -12.54 1.99 3.86
C ALA A 41 -11.38 2.54 3.01
N PRO A 42 -11.64 3.45 2.07
CA PRO A 42 -10.58 4.04 1.26
C PRO A 42 -9.58 4.78 2.17
N LEU A 43 -8.29 4.65 1.84
CA LEU A 43 -7.23 5.36 2.56
C LEU A 43 -7.41 6.88 2.39
N ARG A 44 -7.15 7.63 3.47
CA ARG A 44 -7.28 9.08 3.49
C ARG A 44 -5.98 9.70 3.99
N ASN A 45 -5.60 10.81 3.39
CA ASN A 45 -4.41 11.57 3.78
C ASN A 45 -4.50 12.01 5.26
N GLY A 46 -3.49 11.66 6.03
CA GLY A 46 -3.43 11.92 7.48
C GLY A 46 -4.23 10.95 8.36
N TYR A 47 -4.90 9.96 7.78
CA TYR A 47 -5.70 8.94 8.48
C TYR A 47 -5.33 7.52 8.06
N LEU A 48 -4.05 7.27 7.80
CA LEU A 48 -3.60 5.93 7.44
C LEU A 48 -3.64 5.00 8.66
N PRO A 49 -4.20 3.79 8.54
CA PRO A 49 -4.14 2.80 9.61
C PRO A 49 -2.71 2.26 9.76
N ASP A 50 -2.34 1.85 10.98
CA ASP A 50 -0.99 1.31 11.26
C ASP A 50 -0.65 0.09 10.40
N SER A 51 -1.65 -0.67 9.96
CA SER A 51 -1.45 -1.86 9.12
C SER A 51 -0.85 -1.57 7.73
N VAL A 52 -0.88 -0.32 7.26
CA VAL A 52 -0.30 0.09 5.98
C VAL A 52 0.99 0.90 6.15
N LEU A 53 1.43 1.09 7.39
CA LEU A 53 2.66 1.81 7.73
C LEU A 53 3.72 0.84 8.26
N GLN A 54 4.98 1.13 7.98
CA GLN A 54 6.13 0.44 8.55
C GLN A 54 6.96 1.41 9.38
N THR A 55 7.27 1.02 10.61
CA THR A 55 8.18 1.77 11.49
C THR A 55 9.62 1.55 11.06
N ILE A 56 10.33 2.63 10.81
CA ILE A 56 11.77 2.65 10.46
C ILE A 56 12.60 3.07 11.67
N SER A 57 12.11 4.09 12.39
CA SER A 57 12.72 4.62 13.63
C SER A 57 11.63 5.11 14.58
N PRO A 58 11.95 5.51 15.81
CA PRO A 58 10.95 6.09 16.72
C PRO A 58 10.23 7.32 16.15
N THR A 59 10.88 8.06 15.27
CA THR A 59 10.35 9.29 14.64
C THR A 59 9.78 9.05 13.24
N CYS A 60 9.98 7.86 12.65
CA CYS A 60 9.63 7.59 11.26
C CYS A 60 8.78 6.34 11.09
N ARG A 61 7.51 6.53 10.76
CA ARG A 61 6.63 5.54 10.15
C ARG A 61 6.39 5.95 8.71
N ILE A 62 6.55 5.04 7.76
CA ILE A 62 6.42 5.32 6.34
C ILE A 62 5.41 4.35 5.70
N TRP A 63 4.84 4.71 4.56
CA TRP A 63 4.03 3.81 3.73
C TRP A 63 4.79 2.50 3.50
N ALA A 64 4.21 1.36 3.88
CA ALA A 64 4.92 0.08 3.90
C ALA A 64 5.63 -0.28 2.57
N PRO A 65 5.04 -0.03 1.38
CA PRO A 65 5.75 -0.24 0.11
C PRO A 65 6.97 0.67 -0.11
N ALA A 66 7.06 1.82 0.55
CA ALA A 66 8.22 2.73 0.45
C ALA A 66 9.37 2.34 1.39
N ALA A 67 9.11 1.52 2.40
CA ALA A 67 10.09 1.19 3.43
C ALA A 67 11.37 0.49 2.91
N PRO A 68 11.31 -0.48 1.97
CA PRO A 68 12.52 -1.06 1.39
C PRO A 68 13.37 -0.04 0.64
N SER A 69 12.75 0.90 -0.09
CA SER A 69 13.44 1.99 -0.78
C SER A 69 14.16 2.91 0.22
N LEU A 70 13.48 3.31 1.30
CA LEU A 70 14.07 4.16 2.33
C LEU A 70 15.25 3.48 3.04
N THR A 71 15.07 2.24 3.48
CA THR A 71 16.15 1.51 4.19
C THR A 71 17.33 1.23 3.27
N GLY A 72 17.09 0.87 2.00
CA GLY A 72 18.14 0.69 1.00
C GLY A 72 18.90 1.99 0.71
N MET A 73 18.20 3.11 0.60
CA MET A 73 18.79 4.44 0.40
C MET A 73 19.69 4.82 1.57
N MET A 74 19.20 4.70 2.81
CA MET A 74 19.99 4.99 4.02
C MET A 74 21.23 4.10 4.13
N ALA A 75 21.11 2.79 3.86
CA ALA A 75 22.25 1.87 3.87
C ALA A 75 23.28 2.21 2.79
N ASN A 76 22.82 2.61 1.60
CA ASN A 76 23.72 3.04 0.53
C ASN A 76 24.43 4.34 0.89
N ALA A 77 23.73 5.35 1.43
CA ALA A 77 24.34 6.58 1.91
C ALA A 77 25.41 6.32 2.98
N GLN A 78 25.10 5.42 3.91
CA GLN A 78 26.06 5.00 4.96
C GLN A 78 27.35 4.41 4.39
N ALA A 79 27.28 3.64 3.30
CA ALA A 79 28.47 3.11 2.62
C ALA A 79 29.37 4.21 2.03
N TRP A 80 28.81 5.42 1.81
CA TRP A 80 29.54 6.63 1.41
C TRP A 80 29.95 7.51 2.60
N GLY A 81 29.73 7.05 3.84
CA GLY A 81 30.02 7.83 5.05
C GLY A 81 28.99 8.91 5.36
N ILE A 82 27.79 8.84 4.75
CA ILE A 82 26.68 9.77 4.98
C ILE A 82 25.65 9.07 5.88
N LEU A 83 25.45 9.56 7.10
CA LEU A 83 24.47 9.03 8.04
C LEU A 83 23.14 9.79 7.87
N LEU A 84 22.27 9.33 6.98
CA LEU A 84 20.94 9.89 6.85
C LEU A 84 20.05 9.41 8.00
N THR A 85 19.44 10.36 8.71
CA THR A 85 18.48 10.11 9.80
C THR A 85 17.12 10.65 9.41
N PRO A 86 16.07 9.82 9.37
CA PRO A 86 14.70 10.28 9.10
C PRO A 86 14.12 10.92 10.36
N GLU A 87 13.88 12.22 10.33
CA GLU A 87 13.36 13.03 11.43
C GLU A 87 11.82 13.06 11.47
N SER A 88 11.19 13.08 10.28
CA SER A 88 9.73 13.12 10.11
C SER A 88 9.34 12.28 8.89
N CYS A 89 8.30 11.46 9.04
CA CYS A 89 7.77 10.64 7.95
C CYS A 89 6.24 10.78 7.85
N TYR A 90 5.46 9.75 8.21
CA TYR A 90 4.02 9.87 8.26
C TYR A 90 3.59 10.90 9.30
N ARG A 91 2.69 11.79 8.88
CA ARG A 91 2.08 12.82 9.73
C ARG A 91 0.57 12.65 9.69
N THR A 92 -0.05 12.58 10.87
CA THR A 92 -1.51 12.55 11.02
C THR A 92 -2.14 13.88 10.58
N TYR A 93 -3.44 13.85 10.30
CA TYR A 93 -4.19 15.05 9.96
C TYR A 93 -4.10 16.11 11.06
N ASP A 94 -4.24 15.70 12.34
CA ASP A 94 -4.21 16.62 13.48
C ASP A 94 -2.81 17.22 13.70
N GLU A 95 -1.75 16.44 13.51
CA GLU A 95 -0.37 16.95 13.53
C GLU A 95 -0.15 17.98 12.41
N GLN A 96 -0.70 17.72 11.20
CA GLN A 96 -0.63 18.68 10.11
C GLN A 96 -1.42 19.97 10.41
N VAL A 97 -2.58 19.87 11.06
CA VAL A 97 -3.34 21.05 11.54
C VAL A 97 -2.51 21.86 12.53
N ALA A 98 -1.91 21.21 13.52
CA ALA A 98 -1.07 21.88 14.52
C ALA A 98 0.13 22.59 13.87
N LEU A 99 0.84 21.90 12.95
CA LEU A 99 1.98 22.45 12.22
C LEU A 99 1.57 23.66 11.38
N ARG A 100 0.46 23.59 10.66
CA ARG A 100 -0.03 24.70 9.84
C ARG A 100 -0.44 25.89 10.70
N ASN A 101 -1.12 25.66 11.80
CA ASN A 101 -1.49 26.74 12.74
C ASN A 101 -0.26 27.44 13.29
N PHE A 102 0.80 26.70 13.64
CA PHE A 102 2.07 27.28 14.07
C PHE A 102 2.68 28.19 12.99
N TRP A 103 2.87 27.68 11.77
CA TRP A 103 3.50 28.45 10.69
C TRP A 103 2.66 29.64 10.23
N CYS A 104 1.33 29.48 10.17
CA CYS A 104 0.43 30.58 9.83
C CYS A 104 0.38 31.64 10.95
N GLY A 105 0.49 31.22 12.21
CA GLY A 105 0.52 32.13 13.35
C GLY A 105 1.70 33.11 13.34
N ILE A 106 2.79 32.75 12.68
CA ILE A 106 3.98 33.62 12.50
C ILE A 106 4.09 34.19 11.09
N GLY A 107 3.03 34.09 10.26
CA GLY A 107 2.98 34.67 8.91
C GLY A 107 3.67 33.83 7.82
N LEU A 108 4.05 32.60 8.09
CA LEU A 108 4.83 31.74 7.20
C LEU A 108 4.03 30.49 6.75
N CYS A 109 2.76 30.67 6.38
CA CYS A 109 1.87 29.54 5.99
C CYS A 109 2.40 28.64 4.87
N GLN A 110 3.29 29.16 4.00
CA GLN A 110 3.87 28.41 2.90
C GLN A 110 4.71 27.19 3.35
N TYR A 111 5.23 27.19 4.57
CA TYR A 111 6.02 26.10 5.14
C TYR A 111 5.19 24.94 5.73
N ALA A 112 3.88 24.99 5.58
CA ALA A 112 3.04 23.86 5.95
C ALA A 112 1.89 23.68 4.97
N ALA A 113 1.81 22.52 4.35
CA ALA A 113 0.72 22.17 3.45
C ALA A 113 -0.64 22.27 4.16
N ILE A 114 -1.70 22.49 3.39
CA ILE A 114 -3.07 22.43 3.88
C ILE A 114 -3.34 21.02 4.44
N PRO A 115 -3.95 20.87 5.66
CA PRO A 115 -4.27 19.57 6.20
C PRO A 115 -5.05 18.68 5.20
N GLY A 116 -4.59 17.44 5.05
CA GLY A 116 -5.15 16.51 4.08
C GLY A 116 -4.51 16.57 2.68
N THR A 117 -3.53 17.46 2.42
CA THR A 117 -2.83 17.55 1.12
C THR A 117 -1.34 17.26 1.18
N SER A 118 -0.76 17.14 2.37
CA SER A 118 0.67 16.87 2.56
C SER A 118 1.04 15.45 2.11
N THR A 119 2.20 15.29 1.46
CA THR A 119 2.77 13.99 1.09
C THR A 119 3.15 13.18 2.33
N HIS A 120 3.49 13.82 3.46
CA HIS A 120 3.64 13.19 4.76
C HIS A 120 2.35 12.50 5.22
N GLY A 121 1.19 13.05 4.92
CA GLY A 121 -0.11 12.44 5.27
C GLY A 121 -0.42 11.14 4.50
N TRP A 122 0.34 10.86 3.44
CA TRP A 122 0.35 9.57 2.74
C TRP A 122 1.47 8.64 3.20
N GLY A 123 2.32 9.08 4.14
CA GLY A 123 3.52 8.35 4.53
C GLY A 123 4.53 8.20 3.41
N LYS A 124 4.54 9.12 2.44
CA LYS A 124 5.40 9.07 1.25
C LYS A 124 6.46 10.17 1.21
N ALA A 125 6.57 10.98 2.26
CA ALA A 125 7.61 11.97 2.42
C ALA A 125 8.47 11.65 3.64
N VAL A 126 9.73 12.06 3.57
CA VAL A 126 10.71 11.97 4.66
C VAL A 126 11.47 13.28 4.74
N ASP A 127 11.51 13.83 5.95
CA ASP A 127 12.43 14.92 6.28
C ASP A 127 13.70 14.33 6.88
N PHE A 128 14.86 14.64 6.30
CA PHE A 128 16.15 14.07 6.71
C PHE A 128 17.03 15.06 7.47
N ALA A 129 17.79 14.51 8.41
CA ALA A 129 19.04 15.05 8.91
C ALA A 129 20.20 14.18 8.44
N ASP A 130 21.44 14.67 8.58
CA ASP A 130 22.66 13.88 8.51
C ASP A 130 23.45 13.97 9.83
N GLN A 131 24.67 13.46 9.87
CA GLN A 131 25.52 13.49 11.07
C GLN A 131 25.87 14.90 11.56
N PHE A 132 25.55 15.94 10.79
CA PHE A 132 25.79 17.36 11.12
C PHE A 132 24.52 18.11 11.52
N GLY A 133 23.36 17.46 11.48
CA GLY A 133 22.05 18.01 11.83
C GLY A 133 21.09 18.06 10.66
N GLN A 134 20.03 18.86 10.77
CA GLN A 134 19.04 19.02 9.71
C GLN A 134 19.70 19.44 8.39
N LEU A 135 19.30 18.83 7.28
CA LEU A 135 19.91 19.11 5.99
C LEU A 135 19.73 20.57 5.59
N THR A 136 20.81 21.12 5.04
CA THR A 136 20.85 22.37 4.28
C THR A 136 21.18 22.07 2.81
N PHE A 137 21.03 23.02 1.91
CA PHE A 137 21.38 22.83 0.49
C PHE A 137 22.87 22.55 0.24
N THR A 138 23.71 22.70 1.25
CA THR A 138 25.16 22.42 1.19
C THR A 138 25.59 21.24 2.07
N SER A 139 24.67 20.62 2.81
CA SER A 139 24.96 19.44 3.64
C SER A 139 25.42 18.27 2.77
N PRO A 140 26.41 17.48 3.23
CA PRO A 140 26.82 16.26 2.52
C PRO A 140 25.67 15.32 2.22
N GLY A 141 24.70 15.19 3.14
CA GLY A 141 23.49 14.39 2.95
C GLY A 141 22.62 14.89 1.80
N TYR A 142 22.38 16.21 1.72
CA TYR A 142 21.63 16.79 0.61
C TYR A 142 22.32 16.56 -0.74
N VAL A 143 23.62 16.85 -0.82
CA VAL A 143 24.40 16.65 -2.06
C VAL A 143 24.36 15.19 -2.49
N TRP A 144 24.52 14.25 -1.56
CA TRP A 144 24.40 12.83 -1.88
C TRP A 144 23.00 12.46 -2.40
N LEU A 145 21.95 12.94 -1.74
CA LEU A 145 20.56 12.69 -2.13
C LEU A 145 20.25 13.22 -3.53
N THR A 146 20.79 14.38 -3.93
CA THR A 146 20.58 14.93 -5.30
C THR A 146 21.10 14.01 -6.40
N TRP A 147 22.12 13.19 -6.12
CA TRP A 147 22.69 12.25 -7.08
C TRP A 147 22.04 10.87 -7.06
N TYR A 148 21.65 10.40 -5.89
CA TYR A 148 21.33 8.99 -5.70
C TYR A 148 19.90 8.69 -5.26
N ALA A 149 19.16 9.64 -4.73
CA ALA A 149 17.81 9.39 -4.20
C ALA A 149 16.85 8.79 -5.24
N SER A 150 16.98 9.21 -6.52
CA SER A 150 16.14 8.72 -7.62
C SER A 150 16.29 7.21 -7.88
N VAL A 151 17.45 6.61 -7.58
CA VAL A 151 17.69 5.15 -7.67
C VAL A 151 16.77 4.39 -6.70
N PHE A 152 16.38 5.04 -5.62
CA PHE A 152 15.48 4.52 -4.59
C PHE A 152 14.06 5.09 -4.69
N CYS A 153 13.71 5.67 -5.85
CA CYS A 153 12.42 6.30 -6.10
C CYS A 153 12.12 7.50 -5.19
N PHE A 154 13.11 8.12 -4.60
CA PHE A 154 12.95 9.40 -3.91
C PHE A 154 13.35 10.56 -4.83
N HIS A 155 12.64 11.66 -4.71
CA HIS A 155 12.93 12.89 -5.44
C HIS A 155 12.77 14.11 -4.54
N HIS A 156 13.47 15.17 -4.85
CA HIS A 156 13.29 16.48 -4.23
C HIS A 156 12.20 17.24 -5.00
N PRO A 157 11.07 17.61 -4.38
CA PRO A 157 9.97 18.23 -5.11
C PRO A 157 10.28 19.70 -5.44
N ALA A 158 9.75 20.19 -6.56
CA ALA A 158 10.04 21.52 -7.08
C ALA A 158 9.74 22.67 -6.08
N PHE A 159 8.75 22.52 -5.21
CA PHE A 159 8.45 23.55 -4.21
C PHE A 159 9.55 23.68 -3.15
N ALA A 160 10.28 22.57 -2.87
CA ALA A 160 11.31 22.47 -1.84
C ALA A 160 12.73 22.84 -2.35
N GLU A 161 12.90 23.01 -3.67
CA GLU A 161 14.15 23.41 -4.29
C GLU A 161 14.63 24.80 -3.79
N PRO A 162 15.94 25.17 -3.95
CA PRO A 162 16.47 26.45 -3.47
C PRO A 162 15.68 27.67 -3.95
N ASN A 163 15.09 27.62 -5.13
CA ASN A 163 14.26 28.67 -5.71
C ASN A 163 12.75 28.35 -5.66
N GLY A 164 12.36 27.32 -4.88
CA GLY A 164 10.97 26.93 -4.70
C GLY A 164 10.20 27.89 -3.80
N VAL A 165 8.89 27.67 -3.68
CA VAL A 165 8.01 28.53 -2.87
C VAL A 165 8.17 28.29 -1.35
N ALA A 166 8.73 27.15 -0.97
CA ALA A 166 9.06 26.77 0.41
C ALA A 166 10.35 25.93 0.37
N PRO A 167 11.55 26.56 0.32
CA PRO A 167 12.81 25.84 0.23
C PRO A 167 13.04 24.94 1.46
N GLU A 168 13.10 23.64 1.24
CA GLU A 168 13.20 22.61 2.28
C GLU A 168 14.20 21.51 1.87
N PRO A 169 15.52 21.72 2.06
CA PRO A 169 16.55 20.76 1.63
C PRO A 169 16.42 19.39 2.30
N TRP A 170 15.73 19.31 3.42
CA TRP A 170 15.47 18.06 4.16
C TRP A 170 14.32 17.23 3.59
N HIS A 171 13.39 17.83 2.80
CA HIS A 171 12.14 17.19 2.37
C HIS A 171 12.31 16.39 1.08
N TRP A 172 12.06 15.08 1.14
CA TRP A 172 12.17 14.15 0.03
C TRP A 172 10.94 13.27 -0.10
N GLU A 173 10.45 13.07 -1.31
CA GLU A 173 9.20 12.35 -1.57
C GLU A 173 9.45 11.05 -2.34
N TRP A 174 8.80 9.96 -1.90
CA TRP A 174 8.83 8.68 -2.56
C TRP A 174 7.75 8.58 -3.64
N ASN A 175 8.15 8.18 -4.86
CA ASN A 175 7.26 7.98 -6.00
C ASN A 175 7.79 6.85 -6.89
N CYS A 176 7.47 5.60 -6.54
CA CYS A 176 7.75 4.40 -7.33
C CYS A 176 6.43 3.86 -7.89
N GLY A 177 5.96 4.45 -9.00
CA GLY A 177 4.80 3.95 -9.75
C GLY A 177 3.45 4.40 -9.19
#